data_eba86b8d358c9b813379fcb136101679
#
_entry.id   eba86b8d358c9b813379fcb136101679
#
_cell.length_a   1.000
_cell.length_b   1.000
_cell.length_c   1.000
_cell.angle_alpha   90.00
_cell.angle_beta   90.00
_cell.angle_gamma   90.00
#
_symmetry.space_group_name_H-M   'P 1'
#
loop_
_entity.id
_entity.type
_entity.pdbx_description
1 polymer ?
#
loop_
_entity_poly.entity_id
_entity_poly.type
_entity_poly.pdbx_seq_one_letter_code
_entity_poly.pdbx_strand_id
1 'polypeptide(L)'
;ARTYPHEKMITESSSHGAGAGYTKEQALASGIYEIINRHFFLKSWYHGRVPPRIMIESLPVGSKIARLAKNLENRGFIIHLLDYTKEAGVPSVICILERYGGWSCGGTAGVSIDRAIERAMIEAMSTYLWYVEKMVQGGNPSQAQEMRSVKSGFIDTEYGAAGRRVRSEERR
;
A
#
# COMPACT_ATOMS: atom_id res chain seq x y z
N ALA A 1 2.29 21.18 -4.25
CA ALA A 1 2.62 21.80 -5.54
C ALA A 1 2.05 23.21 -5.55
N ARG A 2 2.86 24.23 -5.91
CA ARG A 2 2.35 25.59 -6.14
C ARG A 2 1.75 25.60 -7.55
N THR A 3 0.43 25.70 -7.64
CA THR A 3 -0.24 26.03 -8.90
C THR A 3 -0.14 27.51 -9.11
N TYR A 4 0.37 27.94 -10.24
CA TYR A 4 0.33 29.35 -10.62
C TYR A 4 -1.11 29.71 -11.00
N PRO A 5 -1.69 30.83 -10.48
CA PRO A 5 -3.12 31.13 -10.62
C PRO A 5 -3.63 31.30 -12.06
N HIS A 6 -2.73 31.32 -13.04
CA HIS A 6 -3.05 31.53 -14.46
C HIS A 6 -2.78 30.31 -15.34
N GLU A 7 -2.28 29.20 -14.76
CA GLU A 7 -2.06 27.97 -15.54
C GLU A 7 -3.31 27.11 -15.50
N LYS A 8 -3.79 26.74 -16.68
CA LYS A 8 -4.87 25.77 -16.81
C LYS A 8 -4.35 24.41 -16.37
N MET A 9 -4.98 23.85 -15.35
CA MET A 9 -4.63 22.49 -14.88
C MET A 9 -4.93 21.48 -15.99
N ILE A 10 -3.90 20.82 -16.50
CA ILE A 10 -3.99 19.80 -17.56
C ILE A 10 -4.39 18.45 -16.95
N THR A 11 -3.95 18.18 -15.71
CA THR A 11 -4.24 16.97 -14.95
C THR A 11 -4.18 17.28 -13.45
N GLU A 12 -4.78 16.41 -12.64
CA GLU A 12 -4.65 16.51 -11.19
C GLU A 12 -3.19 16.34 -10.76
N SER A 13 -2.77 17.12 -9.78
CA SER A 13 -1.45 17.01 -9.17
C SER A 13 -1.33 15.69 -8.43
N SER A 14 -0.34 14.87 -8.77
CA SER A 14 -0.06 13.61 -8.09
C SER A 14 1.42 13.50 -7.74
N SER A 15 1.73 12.68 -6.74
CA SER A 15 3.11 12.37 -6.34
C SER A 15 3.69 11.16 -7.09
N HIS A 16 2.99 10.65 -8.10
CA HIS A 16 3.43 9.46 -8.82
C HIS A 16 4.77 9.71 -9.53
N GLY A 17 5.76 8.87 -9.23
CA GLY A 17 7.11 9.00 -9.75
C GLY A 17 7.94 10.11 -9.06
N ALA A 18 7.41 10.74 -8.02
CA ALA A 18 8.21 11.63 -7.20
C ALA A 18 9.25 10.83 -6.40
N GLY A 19 10.50 11.23 -6.52
CA GLY A 19 11.61 10.60 -5.79
C GLY A 19 12.42 11.63 -5.03
N ALA A 20 12.91 11.26 -3.87
CA ALA A 20 13.82 12.06 -3.06
C ALA A 20 15.06 11.25 -2.69
N GLY A 21 16.18 11.94 -2.53
CA GLY A 21 17.46 11.35 -2.14
C GLY A 21 18.48 12.43 -1.82
N TYR A 22 19.56 12.05 -1.18
CA TYR A 22 20.69 12.95 -0.88
C TYR A 22 21.51 13.29 -2.13
N THR A 23 21.45 12.43 -3.16
CA THR A 23 22.03 12.69 -4.48
C THR A 23 20.98 12.61 -5.57
N LYS A 24 21.30 13.17 -6.75
CA LYS A 24 20.42 13.10 -7.91
C LYS A 24 20.11 11.65 -8.33
N GLU A 25 21.11 10.78 -8.27
CA GLU A 25 20.99 9.37 -8.61
C GLU A 25 20.03 8.64 -7.64
N GLN A 26 20.14 8.93 -6.35
CA GLN A 26 19.24 8.37 -5.33
C GLN A 26 17.81 8.88 -5.52
N ALA A 27 17.61 10.15 -5.80
CA ALA A 27 16.29 10.71 -6.08
C ALA A 27 15.67 10.09 -7.35
N LEU A 28 16.48 9.96 -8.42
CA LEU A 28 16.04 9.33 -9.66
C LEU A 28 15.66 7.85 -9.43
N ALA A 29 16.50 7.09 -8.75
CA ALA A 29 16.21 5.68 -8.42
C ALA A 29 14.92 5.54 -7.59
N SER A 30 14.73 6.42 -6.60
CA SER A 30 13.50 6.44 -5.79
C SER A 30 12.26 6.69 -6.64
N GLY A 31 12.30 7.65 -7.56
CA GLY A 31 11.18 7.93 -8.48
C GLY A 31 10.90 6.75 -9.44
N ILE A 32 11.94 6.10 -9.95
CA ILE A 32 11.81 4.91 -10.79
C ILE A 32 11.15 3.77 -10.01
N TYR A 33 11.59 3.48 -8.79
CA TYR A 33 10.98 2.46 -7.94
C TYR A 33 9.51 2.74 -7.63
N GLU A 34 9.14 3.99 -7.41
CA GLU A 34 7.75 4.40 -7.23
C GLU A 34 6.90 4.09 -8.47
N ILE A 35 7.39 4.42 -9.67
CA ILE A 35 6.70 4.14 -10.94
C ILE A 35 6.55 2.63 -11.14
N ILE A 36 7.61 1.84 -10.91
CA ILE A 36 7.60 0.39 -11.06
C ILE A 36 6.54 -0.23 -10.14
N ASN A 37 6.57 0.10 -8.86
CA ASN A 37 5.62 -0.42 -7.89
C ASN A 37 4.17 -0.06 -8.29
N ARG A 38 3.93 1.20 -8.62
CA ARG A 38 2.62 1.69 -9.04
C ARG A 38 2.10 1.01 -10.31
N HIS A 39 2.99 0.81 -11.30
CA HIS A 39 2.62 0.14 -12.54
C HIS A 39 2.12 -1.29 -12.29
N PHE A 40 2.85 -2.09 -11.52
CA PHE A 40 2.50 -3.48 -11.28
C PHE A 40 1.29 -3.61 -10.35
N PHE A 41 1.16 -2.72 -9.36
CA PHE A 41 -0.05 -2.64 -8.56
C PHE A 41 -1.29 -2.40 -9.42
N LEU A 42 -1.30 -1.33 -10.24
CA LEU A 42 -2.43 -0.98 -11.10
C LEU A 42 -2.70 -2.08 -12.15
N LYS A 43 -1.65 -2.66 -12.73
CA LYS A 43 -1.79 -3.76 -13.67
C LYS A 43 -2.51 -4.96 -13.03
N SER A 44 -2.09 -5.39 -11.85
CA SER A 44 -2.76 -6.47 -11.12
C SER A 44 -4.19 -6.11 -10.75
N TRP A 45 -4.40 -4.88 -10.32
CA TRP A 45 -5.70 -4.34 -9.99
C TRP A 45 -6.68 -4.42 -11.16
N TYR A 46 -6.32 -3.85 -12.31
CA TYR A 46 -7.20 -3.83 -13.50
C TYR A 46 -7.41 -5.21 -14.13
N HIS A 47 -6.46 -6.12 -13.98
CA HIS A 47 -6.57 -7.48 -14.51
C HIS A 47 -7.09 -8.50 -13.50
N GLY A 48 -7.43 -8.09 -12.28
CA GLY A 48 -7.91 -9.00 -11.23
C GLY A 48 -6.91 -10.07 -10.81
N ARG A 49 -5.61 -9.86 -11.05
CA ARG A 49 -4.57 -10.84 -10.70
C ARG A 49 -4.07 -10.58 -9.28
N VAL A 50 -4.20 -11.60 -8.44
CA VAL A 50 -3.65 -11.56 -7.07
C VAL A 50 -2.21 -12.07 -7.11
N PRO A 51 -1.21 -11.27 -6.74
CA PRO A 51 0.17 -11.72 -6.65
C PRO A 51 0.37 -12.67 -5.47
N PRO A 52 1.48 -13.44 -5.44
CA PRO A 52 1.82 -14.28 -4.30
C PRO A 52 1.85 -13.50 -2.99
N ARG A 53 1.50 -14.17 -1.90
CA ARG A 53 1.58 -13.60 -0.55
C ARG A 53 2.91 -13.95 0.10
N ILE A 54 3.48 -12.99 0.82
CA ILE A 54 4.57 -13.24 1.76
C ILE A 54 3.92 -13.55 3.10
N MET A 55 4.18 -14.73 3.63
CA MET A 55 3.67 -15.14 4.94
C MET A 55 4.44 -14.42 6.04
N ILE A 56 3.73 -13.86 7.02
CA ILE A 56 4.36 -13.13 8.15
C ILE A 56 5.29 -14.06 8.93
N GLU A 57 4.91 -15.34 9.06
CA GLU A 57 5.67 -16.36 9.76
C GLU A 57 6.99 -16.71 9.06
N SER A 58 7.11 -16.41 7.77
CA SER A 58 8.35 -16.61 7.01
C SER A 58 9.37 -15.50 7.17
N LEU A 59 9.01 -14.40 7.83
CA LEU A 59 9.93 -13.29 8.08
C LEU A 59 11.05 -13.72 9.03
N PRO A 60 12.31 -13.30 8.79
CA PRO A 60 13.43 -13.71 9.64
C PRO A 60 13.20 -13.36 11.11
N VAL A 61 13.24 -14.37 11.97
CA VAL A 61 13.01 -14.22 13.41
C VAL A 61 13.95 -13.16 14.02
N GLY A 62 13.40 -12.26 14.83
CA GLY A 62 14.17 -11.18 15.45
C GLY A 62 14.56 -10.02 14.51
N SER A 63 14.22 -10.11 13.22
CA SER A 63 14.46 -9.02 12.28
C SER A 63 13.59 -7.79 12.59
N LYS A 64 13.98 -6.64 12.04
CA LYS A 64 13.22 -5.40 12.17
C LYS A 64 11.81 -5.54 11.59
N ILE A 65 11.68 -6.21 10.44
CA ILE A 65 10.41 -6.42 9.76
C ILE A 65 9.48 -7.36 10.56
N ALA A 66 10.01 -8.45 11.14
CA ALA A 66 9.23 -9.34 12.00
C ALA A 66 8.73 -8.62 13.27
N ARG A 67 9.59 -7.79 13.90
CA ARG A 67 9.17 -6.98 15.06
C ARG A 67 8.11 -5.95 14.69
N LEU A 68 8.23 -5.31 13.52
CA LEU A 68 7.24 -4.35 13.04
C LEU A 68 5.90 -5.06 12.79
N ALA A 69 5.91 -6.19 12.10
CA ALA A 69 4.71 -7.01 11.87
C ALA A 69 4.05 -7.38 13.20
N LYS A 70 4.82 -7.91 14.16
CA LYS A 70 4.30 -8.28 15.49
C LYS A 70 3.69 -7.12 16.24
N ASN A 71 4.30 -5.93 16.16
CA ASN A 71 3.76 -4.72 16.78
C ASN A 71 2.42 -4.30 16.15
N LEU A 72 2.26 -4.46 14.84
CA LEU A 72 1.01 -4.17 14.14
C LEU A 72 -0.07 -5.20 14.51
N GLU A 73 0.25 -6.49 14.53
CA GLU A 73 -0.66 -7.55 14.97
C GLU A 73 -1.14 -7.33 16.42
N ASN A 74 -0.21 -7.01 17.34
CA ASN A 74 -0.55 -6.72 18.74
C ASN A 74 -1.49 -5.50 18.89
N ARG A 75 -1.53 -4.62 17.89
CA ARG A 75 -2.45 -3.48 17.81
C ARG A 75 -3.76 -3.83 17.10
N GLY A 76 -3.97 -5.11 16.75
CA GLY A 76 -5.19 -5.61 16.13
C GLY A 76 -5.25 -5.40 14.61
N PHE A 77 -4.12 -5.18 13.94
CA PHE A 77 -4.07 -5.17 12.49
C PHE A 77 -3.94 -6.58 11.93
N ILE A 78 -4.65 -6.84 10.84
CA ILE A 78 -4.40 -7.98 9.96
C ILE A 78 -3.51 -7.47 8.84
N ILE A 79 -2.41 -8.18 8.57
CA ILE A 79 -1.38 -7.76 7.62
C ILE A 79 -1.42 -8.69 6.41
N HIS A 80 -1.51 -8.10 5.22
CA HIS A 80 -1.35 -8.82 3.96
C HIS A 80 -0.16 -8.24 3.22
N LEU A 81 0.86 -9.06 2.95
CA LEU A 81 2.01 -8.69 2.14
C LEU A 81 1.89 -9.38 0.78
N LEU A 82 1.93 -8.62 -0.29
CA LEU A 82 1.79 -9.09 -1.67
C LEU A 82 3.10 -8.86 -2.41
N ASP A 83 3.65 -9.93 -3.02
CA ASP A 83 4.95 -9.91 -3.67
C ASP A 83 4.80 -9.72 -5.19
N TYR A 84 5.29 -8.61 -5.68
CA TYR A 84 5.34 -8.25 -7.12
C TYR A 84 6.74 -8.40 -7.71
N THR A 85 7.71 -8.93 -6.95
CA THR A 85 9.13 -8.98 -7.33
C THR A 85 9.35 -9.67 -8.67
N LYS A 86 8.64 -10.78 -8.91
CA LYS A 86 8.78 -11.54 -10.16
C LYS A 86 8.33 -10.75 -11.38
N GLU A 87 7.20 -10.05 -11.25
CA GLU A 87 6.62 -9.25 -12.33
C GLU A 87 7.39 -7.96 -12.56
N ALA A 88 7.87 -7.35 -11.48
CA ALA A 88 8.58 -6.07 -11.51
C ALA A 88 10.06 -6.20 -11.93
N GLY A 89 10.66 -7.39 -11.77
CA GLY A 89 12.08 -7.60 -11.96
C GLY A 89 13.00 -6.96 -10.91
N VAL A 90 12.39 -6.35 -9.88
CA VAL A 90 13.04 -5.76 -8.71
C VAL A 90 12.18 -6.04 -7.47
N PRO A 91 12.78 -6.13 -6.26
CA PRO A 91 12.00 -6.29 -5.03
C PRO A 91 10.86 -5.28 -4.95
N SER A 92 9.63 -5.74 -4.97
CA SER A 92 8.43 -4.90 -4.99
C SER A 92 7.32 -5.53 -4.16
N VAL A 93 6.83 -4.80 -3.16
CA VAL A 93 5.85 -5.29 -2.18
C VAL A 93 4.74 -4.28 -1.98
N ILE A 94 3.53 -4.78 -1.88
CA ILE A 94 2.37 -4.04 -1.38
C ILE A 94 2.00 -4.60 -0.01
N CYS A 95 1.81 -3.74 0.96
CA CYS A 95 1.23 -4.06 2.26
C CYS A 95 -0.20 -3.55 2.33
N ILE A 96 -1.12 -4.40 2.74
CA ILE A 96 -2.49 -4.02 3.09
C ILE A 96 -2.64 -4.26 4.59
N LEU A 97 -3.04 -3.23 5.32
CA LEU A 97 -3.39 -3.30 6.73
C LEU A 97 -4.90 -3.23 6.87
N GLU A 98 -5.49 -4.20 7.56
CA GLU A 98 -6.91 -4.23 7.85
C GLU A 98 -7.14 -4.10 9.36
N ARG A 99 -8.08 -3.22 9.77
CA ARG A 99 -8.49 -3.07 11.16
C ARG A 99 -9.91 -2.50 11.24
N TYR A 100 -10.75 -3.07 12.14
CA TYR A 100 -12.14 -2.61 12.36
C TYR A 100 -12.98 -2.51 11.07
N GLY A 101 -12.74 -3.42 10.12
CA GLY A 101 -13.41 -3.40 8.81
C GLY A 101 -12.96 -2.27 7.87
N GLY A 102 -11.98 -1.45 8.28
CA GLY A 102 -11.26 -0.52 7.44
C GLY A 102 -9.93 -1.11 6.98
N TRP A 103 -9.38 -0.57 5.91
CA TRP A 103 -8.07 -0.98 5.41
C TRP A 103 -7.31 0.22 4.83
N SER A 104 -6.01 0.07 4.81
CA SER A 104 -5.09 0.99 4.16
C SER A 104 -4.05 0.20 3.38
N CYS A 105 -3.43 0.82 2.40
CA CYS A 105 -2.35 0.19 1.67
C CYS A 105 -1.15 1.11 1.54
N GLY A 106 0.01 0.50 1.41
CA GLY A 106 1.26 1.13 1.05
C GLY A 106 2.08 0.18 0.19
N GLY A 107 2.87 0.72 -0.69
CA GLY A 107 3.65 -0.11 -1.60
C GLY A 107 4.97 0.51 -1.97
N THR A 108 5.98 -0.32 -2.13
CA THR A 108 7.30 0.14 -2.51
C THR A 108 8.06 -0.90 -3.34
N ALA A 109 8.91 -0.42 -4.22
CA ALA A 109 9.97 -1.20 -4.82
C ALA A 109 11.33 -0.72 -4.30
N GLY A 110 12.38 -1.52 -4.42
CA GLY A 110 13.69 -1.14 -3.93
C GLY A 110 14.77 -2.18 -4.16
N VAL A 111 15.90 -1.99 -3.49
CA VAL A 111 17.11 -2.80 -3.68
C VAL A 111 17.08 -4.15 -2.97
N SER A 112 16.21 -4.33 -1.98
CA SER A 112 16.06 -5.58 -1.23
C SER A 112 14.63 -5.81 -0.80
N ILE A 113 14.24 -7.08 -0.68
CA ILE A 113 12.90 -7.48 -0.29
C ILE A 113 12.58 -7.02 1.15
N ASP A 114 13.53 -7.12 2.06
CA ASP A 114 13.34 -6.70 3.46
C ASP A 114 13.03 -5.21 3.57
N ARG A 115 13.75 -4.37 2.80
CA ARG A 115 13.47 -2.94 2.75
C ARG A 115 12.14 -2.63 2.07
N ALA A 116 11.78 -3.39 1.04
CA ALA A 116 10.50 -3.24 0.37
C ALA A 116 9.35 -3.57 1.33
N ILE A 117 9.44 -4.67 2.09
CA ILE A 117 8.46 -5.05 3.12
C ILE A 117 8.37 -3.98 4.20
N GLU A 118 9.51 -3.56 4.78
CA GLU A 118 9.53 -2.53 5.83
C GLU A 118 8.83 -1.25 5.39
N ARG A 119 9.22 -0.73 4.23
CA ARG A 119 8.67 0.53 3.72
C ARG A 119 7.19 0.41 3.35
N ALA A 120 6.78 -0.69 2.76
CA ALA A 120 5.38 -0.94 2.44
C ALA A 120 4.50 -0.94 3.71
N MET A 121 4.97 -1.59 4.80
CA MET A 121 4.26 -1.56 6.09
C MET A 121 4.20 -0.15 6.70
N ILE A 122 5.30 0.61 6.64
CA ILE A 122 5.35 1.98 7.16
C ILE A 122 4.41 2.89 6.37
N GLU A 123 4.40 2.78 5.05
CA GLU A 123 3.54 3.57 4.19
C GLU A 123 2.05 3.22 4.42
N ALA A 124 1.72 1.94 4.51
CA ALA A 124 0.35 1.51 4.83
C ALA A 124 -0.10 2.05 6.20
N MET A 125 0.78 2.06 7.21
CA MET A 125 0.49 2.65 8.51
C MET A 125 0.32 4.17 8.43
N SER A 126 1.16 4.87 7.67
CA SER A 126 1.06 6.32 7.47
C SER A 126 -0.27 6.68 6.79
N THR A 127 -0.68 5.91 5.80
CA THR A 127 -1.98 6.05 5.13
C THR A 127 -3.13 5.82 6.11
N TYR A 128 -3.03 4.78 6.96
CA TYR A 128 -4.03 4.51 7.99
C TYR A 128 -4.16 5.67 8.97
N LEU A 129 -3.05 6.19 9.49
CA LEU A 129 -3.05 7.32 10.43
C LEU A 129 -3.64 8.58 9.81
N TRP A 130 -3.32 8.86 8.55
CA TRP A 130 -3.91 9.98 7.83
C TRP A 130 -5.44 9.86 7.72
N TYR A 131 -5.97 8.66 7.46
CA TYR A 131 -7.41 8.42 7.43
C TYR A 131 -8.06 8.61 8.80
N VAL A 132 -7.44 8.08 9.87
CA VAL A 132 -7.94 8.23 11.24
C VAL A 132 -7.95 9.71 11.63
N GLU A 133 -6.88 10.44 11.33
CA GLU A 133 -6.80 11.87 11.61
C GLU A 133 -7.90 12.65 10.91
N LYS A 134 -8.14 12.39 9.63
CA LYS A 134 -9.23 13.00 8.86
C LYS A 134 -10.61 12.70 9.45
N MET A 135 -10.83 11.50 9.94
CA MET A 135 -12.08 11.13 10.61
C MET A 135 -12.28 11.87 11.94
N VAL A 136 -11.20 12.01 12.75
CA VAL A 136 -11.24 12.66 14.06
C VAL A 136 -11.40 14.18 13.92
N GLN A 137 -10.80 14.80 12.91
CA GLN A 137 -10.91 16.24 12.67
C GLN A 137 -12.27 16.69 12.10
N GLY A 138 -13.28 15.81 12.10
CA GLY A 138 -14.64 16.16 11.66
C GLY A 138 -14.73 16.33 10.14
N GLY A 139 -14.01 15.52 9.41
CA GLY A 139 -14.17 15.41 7.96
C GLY A 139 -15.65 15.25 7.62
N ASN A 140 -16.12 16.05 6.68
CA ASN A 140 -17.49 16.10 6.19
C ASN A 140 -18.04 14.66 6.05
N PRO A 141 -19.27 14.37 6.57
CA PRO A 141 -19.89 13.05 6.44
C PRO A 141 -19.93 12.53 4.99
N SER A 142 -20.00 13.41 4.00
CA SER A 142 -19.88 13.07 2.58
C SER A 142 -18.49 12.54 2.21
N GLN A 143 -17.41 13.04 2.80
CA GLN A 143 -16.06 12.50 2.59
C GLN A 143 -15.90 11.11 3.23
N ALA A 144 -16.47 10.90 4.40
CA ALA A 144 -16.52 9.57 5.02
C ALA A 144 -17.36 8.58 4.19
N GLN A 145 -18.37 9.06 3.50
CA GLN A 145 -19.22 8.26 2.59
C GLN A 145 -18.51 7.99 1.26
N GLU A 146 -17.77 8.96 0.73
CA GLU A 146 -16.91 8.80 -0.45
C GLU A 146 -15.77 7.82 -0.17
N MET A 147 -15.15 7.89 1.01
CA MET A 147 -14.17 6.91 1.48
C MET A 147 -14.78 5.51 1.67
N ARG A 148 -16.05 5.41 2.09
CA ARG A 148 -16.80 4.14 2.14
C ARG A 148 -17.10 3.62 0.73
N SER A 149 -17.38 4.47 -0.24
CA SER A 149 -17.63 4.08 -1.64
C SER A 149 -16.36 3.66 -2.36
N VAL A 150 -15.25 4.36 -2.14
CA VAL A 150 -13.90 3.92 -2.56
C VAL A 150 -13.54 2.60 -1.86
N LYS A 151 -13.91 2.45 -0.59
CA LYS A 151 -13.76 1.21 0.19
C LYS A 151 -14.62 0.08 -0.39
N SER A 152 -15.87 0.30 -0.73
CA SER A 152 -16.71 -0.74 -1.35
C SER A 152 -16.19 -1.10 -2.74
N GLY A 153 -15.79 -0.13 -3.55
CA GLY A 153 -15.17 -0.36 -4.85
C GLY A 153 -13.87 -1.17 -4.76
N PHE A 154 -13.05 -0.93 -3.72
CA PHE A 154 -11.80 -1.66 -3.52
C PHE A 154 -12.02 -3.05 -2.89
N ILE A 155 -13.00 -3.21 -1.99
CA ILE A 155 -13.31 -4.48 -1.32
C ILE A 155 -14.25 -5.35 -2.14
N ASP A 156 -15.14 -4.74 -2.94
CA ASP A 156 -16.12 -5.44 -3.79
C ASP A 156 -15.57 -5.78 -5.17
N THR A 157 -14.40 -5.25 -5.56
CA THR A 157 -13.64 -5.78 -6.68
C THR A 157 -13.09 -7.18 -6.34
N GLU A 158 -12.69 -7.95 -7.34
CA GLU A 158 -12.15 -9.31 -7.19
C GLU A 158 -11.05 -9.43 -6.13
N TYR A 159 -10.36 -8.33 -5.78
CA TYR A 159 -9.38 -8.28 -4.69
C TYR A 159 -10.03 -8.51 -3.32
N GLY A 160 -11.15 -7.87 -3.03
CA GLY A 160 -11.92 -8.11 -1.81
C GLY A 160 -12.59 -9.48 -1.81
N ALA A 161 -13.05 -9.96 -2.98
CA ALA A 161 -13.61 -11.29 -3.15
C ALA A 161 -12.55 -12.39 -2.99
N ALA A 162 -11.34 -12.19 -3.56
CA ALA A 162 -10.21 -13.11 -3.39
C ALA A 162 -9.75 -13.20 -1.93
N GLY A 163 -9.63 -12.07 -1.24
CA GLY A 163 -9.30 -12.03 0.19
C GLY A 163 -10.36 -12.72 1.08
N ARG A 164 -11.63 -12.66 0.69
CA ARG A 164 -12.72 -13.39 1.38
C ARG A 164 -12.69 -14.89 1.10
N ARG A 165 -12.36 -15.32 -0.13
CA ARG A 165 -12.24 -16.76 -0.48
C ARG A 165 -11.09 -17.42 0.28
N VAL A 166 -9.92 -16.79 0.36
CA VAL A 166 -8.78 -17.30 1.13
C VAL A 166 -9.17 -17.51 2.60
N ARG A 167 -9.89 -16.57 3.24
CA ARG A 167 -10.38 -16.76 4.62
C ARG A 167 -11.41 -17.88 4.78
N SER A 168 -12.19 -18.17 3.76
CA SER A 168 -13.17 -19.27 3.82
C SER A 168 -12.53 -20.65 3.66
N GLU A 169 -11.40 -20.72 2.97
CA GLU A 169 -10.62 -21.95 2.79
C GLU A 169 -9.71 -22.25 3.99
N GLU A 170 -9.18 -21.23 4.66
CA GLU A 170 -8.39 -21.39 5.90
C GLU A 170 -9.24 -21.79 7.13
N ARG A 171 -10.57 -21.71 7.06
CA ARG A 171 -11.50 -22.10 8.14
C ARG A 171 -12.14 -23.46 7.94
N ARG A 172 -11.76 -24.21 6.92
CA ARG A 172 -12.18 -25.60 6.67
C ARG A 172 -11.03 -26.56 6.88
#